data_3aa35a2ffcfa735ca98c1d6eed30ff1c
#
_entry.id   3aa35a2ffcfa735ca98c1d6eed30ff1c
#
_cell.length_a   1.000
_cell.length_b   1.000
_cell.length_c   1.000
_cell.angle_alpha   90.00
_cell.angle_beta   90.00
_cell.angle_gamma   90.00
#
_symmetry.space_group_name_H-M   'P 1'
#
loop_
_entity.id
_entity.type
_entity.pdbx_description
1 polymer ?
#
loop_
_entity_poly.entity_id
_entity_poly.type
_entity_poly.pdbx_seq_one_letter_code
_entity_poly.pdbx_strand_id
1 'polypeptide(L)'
;MLALLALMPFALISCGSDDDDDNPSSSNTIQINGKSYELDTYVVQEGSFDAEAGKGEFTVGVFNQVGNTKDSWFYQFSYTDSTEPKVGDDFSKKALELMAQDESDACYTTLTYKSGSAKVVSINKSKDDMTIKFDDLKMAGGEYSYTFNGTATVDFNFAR
;
A
#
# COMPACT_ATOMS: atom_id res chain seq x y z
N MET A 1 -64.11 19.79 -13.37
CA MET A 1 -63.00 20.54 -12.73
C MET A 1 -61.71 19.91 -13.16
N LEU A 2 -60.98 20.60 -14.05
CA LEU A 2 -59.72 20.14 -14.62
C LEU A 2 -58.58 20.35 -13.62
N ALA A 3 -57.80 19.31 -13.30
CA ALA A 3 -56.53 19.40 -12.60
C ALA A 3 -55.41 19.31 -13.63
N LEU A 4 -54.67 20.41 -13.77
CA LEU A 4 -53.55 20.56 -14.70
C LEU A 4 -52.28 19.98 -14.05
N LEU A 5 -51.76 18.87 -14.59
CA LEU A 5 -50.44 18.34 -14.24
C LEU A 5 -49.39 19.10 -15.05
N ALA A 6 -48.56 19.87 -14.35
CA ALA A 6 -47.37 20.49 -14.95
C ALA A 6 -46.20 19.49 -14.94
N LEU A 7 -45.83 18.98 -16.11
CA LEU A 7 -44.57 18.28 -16.32
C LEU A 7 -43.43 19.32 -16.42
N MET A 8 -42.51 19.26 -15.50
CA MET A 8 -41.21 19.96 -15.66
C MET A 8 -40.23 19.02 -16.37
N PRO A 9 -39.59 19.46 -17.45
CA PRO A 9 -38.49 18.69 -18.05
C PRO A 9 -37.21 18.95 -17.22
N PHE A 10 -36.65 17.89 -16.65
CA PHE A 10 -35.27 17.89 -16.15
C PHE A 10 -34.33 17.96 -17.34
N ALA A 11 -33.71 19.10 -17.54
CA ALA A 11 -32.59 19.26 -18.44
C ALA A 11 -31.36 18.57 -17.81
N LEU A 12 -30.98 17.41 -18.37
CA LEU A 12 -29.70 16.79 -18.12
C LEU A 12 -28.63 17.62 -18.81
N ILE A 13 -27.93 18.44 -18.05
CA ILE A 13 -26.67 19.03 -18.51
C ILE A 13 -25.63 17.92 -18.43
N SER A 14 -25.40 17.25 -19.55
CA SER A 14 -24.24 16.42 -19.79
C SER A 14 -23.07 17.37 -20.03
N CYS A 15 -22.27 17.63 -19.01
CA CYS A 15 -20.94 18.19 -19.20
C CYS A 15 -20.02 17.01 -19.52
N GLY A 16 -19.84 16.77 -20.80
CA GLY A 16 -18.75 15.96 -21.31
C GLY A 16 -17.45 16.74 -21.16
N SER A 17 -16.59 16.32 -20.28
CA SER A 17 -15.17 16.56 -20.33
C SER A 17 -14.52 15.24 -20.60
N ASP A 18 -14.23 14.99 -21.87
CA ASP A 18 -13.25 14.01 -22.29
C ASP A 18 -11.87 14.60 -21.95
N ASP A 19 -11.38 14.29 -20.77
CA ASP A 19 -9.96 14.31 -20.45
C ASP A 19 -9.61 12.88 -20.04
N ASP A 20 -9.28 12.07 -21.08
CA ASP A 20 -8.57 10.79 -20.94
C ASP A 20 -7.14 11.08 -20.45
N ASP A 21 -7.00 11.48 -19.20
CA ASP A 21 -5.79 11.30 -18.42
C ASP A 21 -6.03 10.13 -17.45
N ASP A 22 -6.12 8.91 -18.01
CA ASP A 22 -5.92 7.66 -17.30
C ASP A 22 -4.43 7.52 -16.90
N ASN A 23 -3.93 8.52 -16.21
CA ASN A 23 -2.82 8.34 -15.30
C ASN A 23 -3.46 7.90 -13.97
N PRO A 24 -3.33 6.62 -13.55
CA PRO A 24 -3.72 6.26 -12.21
C PRO A 24 -2.82 7.09 -11.31
N SER A 25 -3.38 8.18 -10.80
CA SER A 25 -2.84 8.90 -9.65
C SER A 25 -2.67 7.81 -8.61
N SER A 26 -1.46 7.26 -8.52
CA SER A 26 -1.10 6.31 -7.49
C SER A 26 -1.17 7.11 -6.20
N SER A 27 -2.36 7.13 -5.59
CA SER A 27 -2.50 7.71 -4.27
C SER A 27 -1.64 6.84 -3.38
N ASN A 28 -0.46 7.36 -3.04
CA ASN A 28 0.48 6.71 -2.14
C ASN A 28 -0.11 6.77 -0.72
N THR A 29 -1.25 6.10 -0.57
CA THR A 29 -2.08 6.12 0.64
C THR A 29 -2.32 4.69 1.09
N ILE A 30 -2.02 4.41 2.34
CA ILE A 30 -2.24 3.12 2.97
C ILE A 30 -3.21 3.25 4.14
N GLN A 31 -4.01 2.23 4.36
CA GLN A 31 -4.80 2.06 5.57
C GLN A 31 -4.22 0.95 6.41
N ILE A 32 -4.04 1.19 7.70
CA ILE A 32 -3.57 0.22 8.67
C ILE A 32 -4.60 0.14 9.79
N ASN A 33 -5.21 -1.03 9.99
CA ASN A 33 -6.31 -1.23 10.92
C ASN A 33 -7.46 -0.22 10.74
N GLY A 34 -7.75 0.16 9.47
CA GLY A 34 -8.81 1.09 9.11
C GLY A 34 -8.45 2.58 9.25
N LYS A 35 -7.27 2.93 9.77
CA LYS A 35 -6.79 4.31 9.81
C LYS A 35 -5.96 4.60 8.57
N SER A 36 -6.29 5.69 7.86
CA SER A 36 -5.60 6.10 6.62
C SER A 36 -4.36 6.92 6.92
N TYR A 37 -3.31 6.69 6.14
CA TYR A 37 -2.05 7.41 6.17
C TYR A 37 -1.64 7.76 4.74
N GLU A 38 -1.25 9.01 4.52
CA GLU A 38 -0.53 9.41 3.32
C GLU A 38 0.95 9.06 3.53
N LEU A 39 1.53 8.35 2.55
CA LEU A 39 2.94 7.98 2.61
C LEU A 39 3.76 9.18 2.11
N ASP A 40 4.40 9.87 3.04
CA ASP A 40 5.23 11.03 2.78
C ASP A 40 6.63 10.59 2.30
N THR A 41 7.24 11.41 1.45
CA THR A 41 8.62 11.25 0.99
C THR A 41 9.68 11.41 2.10
N TYR A 42 9.29 11.89 3.27
CA TYR A 42 10.18 12.03 4.43
C TYR A 42 10.29 10.76 5.28
N VAL A 43 9.46 9.76 5.03
CA VAL A 43 9.48 8.49 5.77
C VAL A 43 9.99 7.39 4.86
N VAL A 44 10.74 6.46 5.43
CA VAL A 44 11.42 5.41 4.66
C VAL A 44 10.42 4.53 3.92
N GLN A 45 10.50 4.57 2.61
CA GLN A 45 9.79 3.70 1.67
C GLN A 45 10.84 3.04 0.80
N GLU A 46 11.44 1.95 1.26
CA GLU A 46 12.55 1.30 0.56
C GLU A 46 12.38 -0.21 0.49
N GLY A 47 13.06 -0.84 -0.45
CA GLY A 47 13.09 -2.28 -0.59
C GLY A 47 14.28 -2.77 -1.39
N SER A 48 14.56 -4.06 -1.29
CA SER A 48 15.65 -4.72 -2.00
C SER A 48 15.38 -6.20 -2.23
N PHE A 49 16.14 -6.79 -3.15
CA PHE A 49 16.13 -8.23 -3.39
C PHE A 49 17.57 -8.76 -3.43
N ASP A 50 17.84 -9.74 -2.59
CA ASP A 50 19.09 -10.50 -2.57
C ASP A 50 18.92 -11.81 -3.34
N ALA A 51 19.50 -11.84 -4.55
CA ALA A 51 19.40 -13.01 -5.43
C ALA A 51 20.18 -14.24 -4.92
N GLU A 52 21.24 -14.04 -4.14
CA GLU A 52 22.03 -15.14 -3.58
C GLU A 52 21.30 -15.81 -2.42
N ALA A 53 20.66 -14.99 -1.56
CA ALA A 53 19.86 -15.48 -0.45
C ALA A 53 18.47 -15.95 -0.88
N GLY A 54 17.99 -15.55 -2.06
CA GLY A 54 16.62 -15.76 -2.52
C GLY A 54 15.60 -15.10 -1.60
N LYS A 55 15.91 -13.86 -1.15
CA LYS A 55 15.10 -13.11 -0.21
C LYS A 55 14.92 -11.67 -0.67
N GLY A 56 13.76 -11.14 -0.41
CA GLY A 56 13.48 -9.74 -0.62
C GLY A 56 12.79 -9.13 0.60
N GLU A 57 12.91 -7.82 0.69
CA GLU A 57 12.26 -7.04 1.74
C GLU A 57 11.78 -5.70 1.18
N PHE A 58 10.78 -5.13 1.82
CA PHE A 58 10.36 -3.75 1.61
C PHE A 58 9.78 -3.16 2.87
N THR A 59 10.01 -1.88 3.08
CA THR A 59 9.55 -1.14 4.25
C THR A 59 8.50 -0.12 3.84
N VAL A 60 7.43 -0.07 4.61
CA VAL A 60 6.43 0.99 4.54
C VAL A 60 6.50 1.76 5.85
N GLY A 61 6.98 2.99 5.78
CA GLY A 61 7.02 3.91 6.89
C GLY A 61 5.79 4.82 6.85
N VAL A 62 5.16 5.07 7.99
CA VAL A 62 4.07 6.02 8.13
C VAL A 62 4.44 7.08 9.14
N PHE A 63 4.01 8.31 8.85
CA PHE A 63 4.24 9.46 9.69
C PHE A 63 2.92 9.94 10.26
N ASN A 64 2.89 10.20 11.56
CA ASN A 64 1.74 10.80 12.22
C ASN A 64 2.18 12.05 12.98
N GLN A 65 1.49 13.16 12.74
CA GLN A 65 1.71 14.39 13.48
C GLN A 65 0.44 14.71 14.28
N VAL A 66 0.54 14.63 15.60
CA VAL A 66 -0.54 15.04 16.52
C VAL A 66 -0.02 16.23 17.33
N GLY A 67 -0.52 17.42 17.02
CA GLY A 67 -0.03 18.64 17.65
C GLY A 67 1.45 18.91 17.33
N ASN A 68 2.30 18.96 18.36
CA ASN A 68 3.74 19.14 18.25
C ASN A 68 4.54 17.83 18.30
N THR A 69 3.87 16.69 18.47
CA THR A 69 4.51 15.37 18.55
C THR A 69 4.55 14.75 17.16
N LYS A 70 5.71 14.23 16.79
CA LYS A 70 5.96 13.56 15.53
C LYS A 70 6.36 12.13 15.82
N ASP A 71 5.49 11.19 15.42
CA ASP A 71 5.74 9.78 15.58
C ASP A 71 5.85 9.11 14.20
N SER A 72 6.80 8.22 14.06
CA SER A 72 7.01 7.46 12.83
C SER A 72 6.97 5.98 13.17
N TRP A 73 6.22 5.22 12.36
CA TRP A 73 6.13 3.78 12.51
C TRP A 73 6.60 3.11 11.23
N PHE A 74 7.18 1.92 11.39
CA PHE A 74 7.77 1.17 10.30
C PHE A 74 7.18 -0.24 10.25
N TYR A 75 6.86 -0.66 9.04
CA TYR A 75 6.35 -1.98 8.73
C TYR A 75 7.27 -2.60 7.68
N GLN A 76 8.23 -3.41 8.15
CA GLN A 76 9.16 -4.11 7.27
C GLN A 76 8.62 -5.47 6.92
N PHE A 77 8.34 -5.67 5.64
CA PHE A 77 7.93 -6.94 5.07
C PHE A 77 9.14 -7.67 4.51
N SER A 78 9.27 -8.96 4.79
CA SER A 78 10.25 -9.84 4.18
C SER A 78 9.57 -11.03 3.51
N TYR A 79 10.12 -11.50 2.40
CA TYR A 79 9.59 -12.61 1.63
C TYR A 79 10.70 -13.46 1.02
N THR A 80 10.39 -14.72 0.67
CA THR A 80 11.31 -15.62 -0.02
C THR A 80 10.88 -15.80 -1.47
N ASP A 81 11.79 -15.60 -2.43
CA ASP A 81 11.59 -15.84 -3.85
C ASP A 81 12.92 -16.26 -4.50
N SER A 82 12.84 -16.95 -5.61
CA SER A 82 13.99 -17.29 -6.45
C SER A 82 14.33 -16.23 -7.51
N THR A 83 13.47 -15.21 -7.68
CA THR A 83 13.59 -14.18 -8.70
C THR A 83 13.17 -12.82 -8.17
N GLU A 84 13.74 -11.76 -8.77
CA GLU A 84 13.28 -10.40 -8.54
C GLU A 84 11.76 -10.25 -8.73
N PRO A 85 11.14 -9.29 -7.99
CA PRO A 85 9.72 -8.99 -8.16
C PRO A 85 9.35 -8.59 -9.57
N LYS A 86 8.16 -9.00 -10.01
CA LYS A 86 7.57 -8.66 -11.30
C LYS A 86 6.16 -8.13 -11.08
N VAL A 87 5.68 -7.31 -12.02
CA VAL A 87 4.27 -6.89 -12.03
C VAL A 87 3.35 -8.11 -12.04
N GLY A 88 2.39 -8.13 -11.13
CA GLY A 88 1.47 -9.23 -10.89
C GLY A 88 1.92 -10.23 -9.81
N ASP A 89 3.14 -10.15 -9.32
CA ASP A 89 3.59 -10.98 -8.20
C ASP A 89 2.77 -10.65 -6.94
N ASP A 90 2.48 -11.69 -6.16
CA ASP A 90 1.75 -11.59 -4.90
C ASP A 90 2.63 -12.09 -3.76
N PHE A 91 3.15 -11.18 -2.97
CA PHE A 91 4.05 -11.49 -1.85
C PHE A 91 3.37 -12.35 -0.78
N SER A 92 2.05 -12.31 -0.65
CA SER A 92 1.31 -13.15 0.29
C SER A 92 1.50 -14.66 0.04
N LYS A 93 1.97 -15.03 -1.16
CA LYS A 93 2.25 -16.41 -1.58
C LYS A 93 3.72 -16.81 -1.42
N LYS A 94 4.56 -15.94 -0.84
CA LYS A 94 6.02 -16.05 -0.83
C LYS A 94 6.60 -16.08 0.59
N ALA A 95 5.98 -16.82 1.52
CA ALA A 95 6.37 -16.87 2.93
C ALA A 95 6.54 -15.47 3.55
N LEU A 96 5.54 -14.61 3.34
CA LEU A 96 5.55 -13.22 3.78
C LEU A 96 5.55 -13.12 5.30
N GLU A 97 6.51 -12.39 5.84
CA GLU A 97 6.64 -12.02 7.25
C GLU A 97 6.61 -10.51 7.40
N LEU A 98 6.21 -10.04 8.57
CA LEU A 98 6.17 -8.63 8.91
C LEU A 98 6.86 -8.40 10.26
N MET A 99 7.79 -7.46 10.29
CA MET A 99 8.30 -6.87 11.51
C MET A 99 7.71 -5.45 11.64
N ALA A 100 6.96 -5.21 12.71
CA ALA A 100 6.30 -3.93 12.94
C ALA A 100 6.94 -3.19 14.11
N GLN A 101 7.05 -1.88 13.96
CA GLN A 101 7.36 -0.96 15.03
C GLN A 101 6.29 0.14 15.02
N ASP A 102 5.43 0.16 16.03
CA ASP A 102 4.33 1.12 16.15
C ASP A 102 4.31 1.88 17.48
N GLU A 103 3.25 2.69 17.69
CA GLU A 103 3.03 3.51 18.90
C GLU A 103 3.13 2.75 20.23
N SER A 104 2.83 1.45 20.20
CA SER A 104 2.70 0.65 21.43
C SER A 104 4.02 0.20 22.00
N ASP A 105 5.12 0.75 21.47
CA ASP A 105 6.48 0.50 21.89
C ASP A 105 7.01 -0.89 21.52
N ALA A 106 7.79 -0.89 20.44
CA ALA A 106 8.75 -1.93 20.12
C ALA A 106 8.19 -3.34 19.97
N CYS A 107 7.16 -3.52 19.18
CA CYS A 107 6.85 -4.86 18.72
C CYS A 107 7.83 -5.29 17.63
N TYR A 108 9.00 -5.78 18.03
CA TYR A 108 9.91 -6.53 17.15
C TYR A 108 9.44 -7.98 16.99
N THR A 109 8.14 -8.23 17.14
CA THR A 109 7.58 -9.57 16.96
C THR A 109 7.38 -9.83 15.49
N THR A 110 7.93 -10.91 14.99
CA THR A 110 7.65 -11.37 13.63
C THR A 110 6.20 -11.83 13.52
N LEU A 111 5.45 -11.18 12.65
CA LEU A 111 4.07 -11.50 12.32
C LEU A 111 4.05 -12.27 11.00
N THR A 112 3.14 -13.23 10.89
CA THR A 112 3.01 -14.06 9.70
C THR A 112 1.72 -13.76 8.95
N TYR A 113 1.74 -14.02 7.65
CA TYR A 113 0.58 -13.90 6.77
C TYR A 113 -0.61 -14.74 7.26
N LYS A 114 -1.81 -14.17 7.20
CA LYS A 114 -3.08 -14.85 7.55
C LYS A 114 -4.07 -14.84 6.39
N SER A 115 -4.27 -13.70 5.72
CA SER A 115 -5.23 -13.55 4.62
C SER A 115 -4.94 -12.31 3.79
N GLY A 116 -5.68 -12.12 2.69
CA GLY A 116 -5.58 -10.97 1.81
C GLY A 116 -4.45 -11.09 0.78
N SER A 117 -3.99 -9.98 0.22
CA SER A 117 -2.91 -9.97 -0.77
C SER A 117 -2.04 -8.72 -0.69
N ALA A 118 -0.78 -8.87 -1.14
CA ALA A 118 0.18 -7.80 -1.36
C ALA A 118 0.76 -7.94 -2.77
N LYS A 119 0.20 -7.23 -3.75
CA LYS A 119 0.53 -7.42 -5.17
C LYS A 119 1.36 -6.28 -5.72
N VAL A 120 2.39 -6.64 -6.49
CA VAL A 120 3.13 -5.68 -7.32
C VAL A 120 2.24 -5.24 -8.48
N VAL A 121 1.87 -3.97 -8.51
CA VAL A 121 0.99 -3.40 -9.55
C VAL A 121 1.76 -2.59 -10.58
N SER A 122 2.90 -2.03 -10.22
CA SER A 122 3.80 -1.39 -11.17
C SER A 122 5.28 -1.48 -10.74
N ILE A 123 6.18 -1.41 -11.73
CA ILE A 123 7.63 -1.33 -11.54
C ILE A 123 8.16 -0.30 -12.55
N ASN A 124 8.94 0.64 -12.07
CA ASN A 124 9.66 1.59 -12.89
C ASN A 124 11.16 1.50 -12.62
N LYS A 125 11.86 0.64 -13.36
CA LYS A 125 13.31 0.40 -13.18
C LYS A 125 14.19 1.63 -13.47
N SER A 126 13.69 2.62 -14.19
CA SER A 126 14.45 3.86 -14.45
C SER A 126 14.46 4.82 -13.26
N LYS A 127 13.50 4.66 -12.35
CA LYS A 127 13.38 5.43 -11.12
C LYS A 127 13.64 4.59 -9.86
N ASP A 128 13.91 3.30 -10.07
CA ASP A 128 14.01 2.30 -9.01
C ASP A 128 12.73 2.23 -8.13
N ASP A 129 11.53 2.43 -8.73
CA ASP A 129 10.25 2.42 -8.02
C ASP A 129 9.49 1.11 -8.20
N MET A 130 8.90 0.62 -7.12
CA MET A 130 7.94 -0.48 -7.12
C MET A 130 6.68 -0.09 -6.34
N THR A 131 5.51 -0.23 -6.98
CA THR A 131 4.22 0.02 -6.31
C THR A 131 3.57 -1.29 -5.93
N ILE A 132 3.19 -1.40 -4.66
CA ILE A 132 2.56 -2.57 -4.05
C ILE A 132 1.13 -2.17 -3.66
N LYS A 133 0.15 -2.97 -4.09
CA LYS A 133 -1.24 -2.87 -3.65
C LYS A 133 -1.52 -3.89 -2.55
N PHE A 134 -2.01 -3.41 -1.43
CA PHE A 134 -2.54 -4.22 -0.34
C PHE A 134 -4.06 -4.33 -0.47
N ASP A 135 -4.59 -5.53 -0.31
CA ASP A 135 -6.02 -5.82 -0.38
C ASP A 135 -6.38 -6.76 0.78
N ASP A 136 -6.89 -6.18 1.85
CA ASP A 136 -7.19 -6.84 3.13
C ASP A 136 -6.06 -7.74 3.63
N LEU A 137 -4.80 -7.31 3.40
CA LEU A 137 -3.63 -8.07 3.85
C LEU A 137 -3.59 -8.09 5.37
N LYS A 138 -3.80 -9.26 5.96
CA LYS A 138 -3.75 -9.48 7.39
C LYS A 138 -2.48 -10.22 7.78
N MET A 139 -1.71 -9.59 8.68
CA MET A 139 -0.52 -10.13 9.32
C MET A 139 -0.79 -10.25 10.82
N ALA A 140 -0.47 -11.39 11.44
CA ALA A 140 -0.71 -11.56 12.88
C ALA A 140 0.28 -12.54 13.53
N GLY A 141 0.57 -12.29 14.82
CA GLY A 141 1.41 -13.12 15.66
C GLY A 141 1.36 -12.66 17.12
N GLY A 142 1.28 -13.60 18.06
CA GLY A 142 1.08 -13.27 19.47
C GLY A 142 -0.21 -12.47 19.69
N GLU A 143 -0.10 -11.33 20.35
CA GLU A 143 -1.21 -10.41 20.63
C GLU A 143 -1.41 -9.36 19.55
N TYR A 144 -0.55 -9.34 18.51
CA TYR A 144 -0.53 -8.31 17.48
C TYR A 144 -1.22 -8.75 16.20
N SER A 145 -1.94 -7.83 15.59
CA SER A 145 -2.60 -8.04 14.30
C SER A 145 -2.72 -6.72 13.55
N TYR A 146 -2.27 -6.73 12.28
CA TYR A 146 -2.40 -5.59 11.38
C TYR A 146 -3.14 -6.01 10.12
N THR A 147 -4.02 -5.12 9.64
CA THR A 147 -4.70 -5.25 8.35
C THR A 147 -4.34 -4.04 7.50
N PHE A 148 -3.79 -4.30 6.31
CA PHE A 148 -3.32 -3.28 5.38
C PHE A 148 -4.23 -3.24 4.16
N ASN A 149 -4.59 -2.01 3.73
CA ASN A 149 -5.30 -1.71 2.49
C ASN A 149 -4.67 -0.50 1.80
N GLY A 150 -4.83 -0.38 0.48
CA GLY A 150 -4.32 0.75 -0.29
C GLY A 150 -3.06 0.43 -1.08
N THR A 151 -2.26 1.45 -1.38
CA THR A 151 -1.04 1.32 -2.19
C THR A 151 0.14 2.00 -1.53
N ALA A 152 1.32 1.38 -1.65
CA ALA A 152 2.60 1.95 -1.28
C ALA A 152 3.57 1.88 -2.45
N THR A 153 4.19 3.01 -2.80
CA THR A 153 5.32 3.04 -3.71
C THR A 153 6.60 3.11 -2.90
N VAL A 154 7.49 2.17 -3.15
CA VAL A 154 8.77 2.05 -2.45
C VAL A 154 9.91 2.24 -3.45
N ASP A 155 11.00 2.89 -3.01
CA ASP A 155 12.28 2.89 -3.71
C ASP A 155 12.89 1.49 -3.60
N PHE A 156 12.96 0.77 -4.71
CA PHE A 156 13.35 -0.64 -4.71
C PHE A 156 14.64 -0.86 -5.49
N ASN A 157 15.65 -1.36 -4.79
CA ASN A 157 16.94 -1.65 -5.39
C ASN A 157 16.88 -2.93 -6.23
N PHE A 158 16.68 -2.76 -7.54
CA PHE A 158 16.72 -3.85 -8.52
C PHE A 158 18.17 -4.23 -8.84
N ALA A 159 18.43 -5.53 -9.08
CA ALA A 159 19.71 -5.98 -9.59
C ALA A 159 19.97 -5.33 -10.98
N ARG A 160 21.13 -4.74 -11.16
CA ARG A 160 21.56 -4.07 -12.41
C ARG A 160 22.49 -4.95 -13.21
#